data_4c4e7887190c97db08d0a79e0c586dd9
#
_entry.id   4c4e7887190c97db08d0a79e0c586dd9
#
_cell.length_a   1.000
_cell.length_b   1.000
_cell.length_c   1.000
_cell.angle_alpha   90.00
_cell.angle_beta   90.00
_cell.angle_gamma   90.00
#
_symmetry.space_group_name_H-M   'P 1'
#
loop_
_entity.id
_entity.type
_entity.pdbx_description
1 polymer ?
#
loop_
_entity_poly.entity_id
_entity_poly.type
_entity_poly.pdbx_seq_one_letter_code
_entity_poly.pdbx_strand_id
1 'polypeptide(L)'
;MKTLTIIPSRLSATRLPGKPLLKINNLSIISHVFKRAQEANIGDVIVAAEDQEIVDDVIKNGGSAILTGKNHKTGTDRIYEAFKKLELKDVDLIMNLQGDEPAINIEDITNLNTKMVSNQSKMGTLAAKIKDLKDLDNENIVKVVTKEDLNKDHFSKANNFLRRSLEVENIYHHIGIYCYSTETLKKFVELNQSKNEIENRLEQLRALDLSLIHI
;
A
#
# COMPACT_ATOMS: atom_id res chain seq x y z
N MET A 1 -6.12 -17.42 -7.55
CA MET A 1 -5.28 -16.23 -7.79
C MET A 1 -4.07 -16.29 -6.87
N LYS A 2 -2.88 -16.07 -7.41
CA LYS A 2 -1.62 -16.02 -6.66
C LYS A 2 -1.28 -14.56 -6.34
N THR A 3 -1.02 -14.28 -5.07
CA THR A 3 -0.67 -12.92 -4.60
C THR A 3 0.82 -12.86 -4.27
N LEU A 4 1.46 -11.74 -4.62
CA LEU A 4 2.80 -11.37 -4.20
C LEU A 4 2.72 -10.10 -3.36
N THR A 5 3.23 -10.13 -2.13
CA THR A 5 3.35 -8.93 -1.29
C THR A 5 4.70 -8.28 -1.54
N ILE A 6 4.69 -7.00 -1.92
CA ILE A 6 5.90 -6.20 -2.10
C ILE A 6 5.87 -5.02 -1.14
N ILE A 7 6.94 -4.86 -0.36
CA ILE A 7 7.08 -3.82 0.67
C ILE A 7 8.13 -2.81 0.18
N PRO A 8 7.71 -1.63 -0.33
CA PRO A 8 8.66 -0.61 -0.76
C PRO A 8 9.33 0.03 0.45
N SER A 9 10.65 0.24 0.37
CA SER A 9 11.43 0.83 1.46
C SER A 9 12.59 1.68 0.97
N ARG A 10 12.94 2.75 1.72
CA ARG A 10 14.08 3.63 1.47
C ARG A 10 14.55 4.32 2.75
N LEU A 11 15.84 4.64 2.82
CA LEU A 11 16.43 5.38 3.94
C LEU A 11 16.16 6.88 3.87
N SER A 12 15.91 7.41 2.68
CA SER A 12 15.78 8.85 2.37
C SER A 12 14.43 9.45 2.81
N ALA A 13 13.85 8.99 3.92
CA ALA A 13 12.61 9.56 4.46
C ALA A 13 12.87 10.93 5.09
N THR A 14 12.17 11.98 4.62
CA THR A 14 12.37 13.37 5.07
C THR A 14 12.00 13.61 6.53
N ARG A 15 10.95 12.95 7.05
CA ARG A 15 10.48 13.11 8.44
C ARG A 15 11.32 12.36 9.47
N LEU A 16 11.82 11.18 9.12
CA LEU A 16 12.64 10.34 10.00
C LEU A 16 13.62 9.54 9.14
N PRO A 17 14.82 10.10 8.83
CA PRO A 17 15.85 9.41 8.07
C PRO A 17 16.24 8.08 8.72
N GLY A 18 16.46 7.05 7.91
CA GLY A 18 16.83 5.72 8.41
C GLY A 18 15.72 4.96 9.12
N LYS A 19 14.45 5.46 9.14
CA LYS A 19 13.32 4.83 9.81
C LYS A 19 13.22 3.31 9.61
N PRO A 20 13.38 2.75 8.39
CA PRO A 20 13.24 1.31 8.18
C PRO A 20 14.20 0.46 9.02
N LEU A 21 15.39 0.97 9.33
CA LEU A 21 16.43 0.25 10.10
C LEU A 21 16.41 0.55 11.61
N LEU A 22 15.53 1.47 12.07
CA LEU A 22 15.32 1.67 13.51
C LEU A 22 14.74 0.38 14.11
N LYS A 23 15.19 0.08 15.34
CA LYS A 23 14.86 -1.20 15.99
C LYS A 23 13.75 -1.07 17.02
N ILE A 24 12.85 -2.03 17.01
CA ILE A 24 11.88 -2.32 18.05
C ILE A 24 12.21 -3.73 18.55
N ASN A 25 12.54 -3.90 19.85
CA ASN A 25 12.91 -5.19 20.43
C ASN A 25 14.00 -5.93 19.60
N ASN A 26 15.09 -5.22 19.28
CA ASN A 26 16.24 -5.72 18.50
C ASN A 26 15.99 -6.10 17.04
N LEU A 27 14.78 -5.96 16.51
CA LEU A 27 14.44 -6.18 15.12
C LEU A 27 14.13 -4.86 14.43
N SER A 28 14.60 -4.66 13.21
CA SER A 28 14.31 -3.44 12.43
C SER A 28 12.82 -3.29 12.10
N ILE A 29 12.36 -2.06 11.93
CA ILE A 29 10.95 -1.78 11.55
C ILE A 29 10.60 -2.53 10.27
N ILE A 30 11.45 -2.48 9.25
CA ILE A 30 11.19 -3.15 7.98
C ILE A 30 11.09 -4.68 8.14
N SER A 31 11.92 -5.28 8.99
CA SER A 31 11.87 -6.72 9.26
C SER A 31 10.65 -7.11 10.09
N HIS A 32 10.11 -6.22 10.94
CA HIS A 32 8.80 -6.42 11.58
C HIS A 32 7.68 -6.44 10.54
N VAL A 33 7.65 -5.47 9.63
CA VAL A 33 6.63 -5.41 8.56
C VAL A 33 6.71 -6.65 7.68
N PHE A 34 7.92 -7.09 7.30
CA PHE A 34 8.13 -8.31 6.52
C PHE A 34 7.52 -9.53 7.22
N LYS A 35 7.81 -9.72 8.51
CA LYS A 35 7.25 -10.85 9.30
C LYS A 35 5.74 -10.80 9.38
N ARG A 36 5.14 -9.63 9.60
CA ARG A 36 3.68 -9.46 9.58
C ARG A 36 3.05 -9.84 8.25
N ALA A 37 3.67 -9.40 7.15
CA ALA A 37 3.23 -9.78 5.81
C ALA A 37 3.34 -11.30 5.59
N GLN A 38 4.40 -11.93 6.08
CA GLN A 38 4.63 -13.37 6.00
C GLN A 38 3.61 -14.16 6.84
N GLU A 39 3.29 -13.69 8.05
CA GLU A 39 2.26 -14.27 8.94
C GLU A 39 0.85 -14.22 8.32
N ALA A 40 0.56 -13.24 7.45
CA ALA A 40 -0.72 -13.18 6.72
C ALA A 40 -0.92 -14.35 5.74
N ASN A 41 0.13 -15.03 5.35
CA ASN A 41 0.13 -16.26 4.54
C ASN A 41 -0.73 -16.19 3.27
N ILE A 42 -0.69 -15.04 2.58
CA ILE A 42 -1.45 -14.82 1.33
C ILE A 42 -0.63 -15.09 0.06
N GLY A 43 0.67 -15.37 0.22
CA GLY A 43 1.63 -15.62 -0.86
C GLY A 43 3.04 -15.19 -0.48
N ASP A 44 3.93 -15.15 -1.47
CA ASP A 44 5.32 -14.75 -1.27
C ASP A 44 5.42 -13.27 -0.84
N VAL A 45 6.46 -12.97 -0.05
CA VAL A 45 6.72 -11.60 0.45
C VAL A 45 8.14 -11.19 0.07
N ILE A 46 8.31 -9.96 -0.43
CA ILE A 46 9.61 -9.40 -0.74
C ILE A 46 9.67 -7.91 -0.38
N VAL A 47 10.81 -7.46 0.13
CA VAL A 47 11.10 -6.04 0.33
C VAL A 47 11.77 -5.47 -0.92
N ALA A 48 11.22 -4.40 -1.48
CA ALA A 48 11.79 -3.64 -2.59
C ALA A 48 12.51 -2.40 -2.03
N ALA A 49 13.82 -2.43 -1.95
CA ALA A 49 14.63 -1.40 -1.31
C ALA A 49 15.52 -0.64 -2.29
N GLU A 50 15.73 0.67 -2.07
CA GLU A 50 16.72 1.45 -2.84
C GLU A 50 18.12 1.39 -2.24
N ASP A 51 18.25 0.97 -0.98
CA ASP A 51 19.48 0.98 -0.20
C ASP A 51 19.90 -0.44 0.13
N GLN A 52 21.20 -0.75 -0.10
CA GLN A 52 21.75 -2.08 0.15
C GLN A 52 21.65 -2.46 1.62
N GLU A 53 21.78 -1.49 2.54
CA GLU A 53 21.68 -1.71 3.98
C GLU A 53 20.31 -2.27 4.40
N ILE A 54 19.22 -1.86 3.71
CA ILE A 54 17.89 -2.42 3.95
C ILE A 54 17.82 -3.86 3.45
N VAL A 55 18.38 -4.14 2.27
CA VAL A 55 18.43 -5.51 1.70
C VAL A 55 19.18 -6.44 2.64
N ASP A 56 20.36 -6.02 3.10
CA ASP A 56 21.21 -6.81 3.98
C ASP A 56 20.54 -7.09 5.33
N ASP A 57 19.87 -6.08 5.92
CA ASP A 57 19.13 -6.24 7.18
C ASP A 57 17.98 -7.25 7.03
N VAL A 58 17.18 -7.14 5.97
CA VAL A 58 16.05 -8.04 5.73
C VAL A 58 16.52 -9.47 5.53
N ILE A 59 17.56 -9.70 4.72
CA ILE A 59 18.15 -11.03 4.47
C ILE A 59 18.74 -11.61 5.75
N LYS A 60 19.49 -10.82 6.52
CA LYS A 60 20.05 -11.22 7.81
C LYS A 60 18.98 -11.69 8.80
N ASN A 61 17.78 -11.10 8.74
CA ASN A 61 16.65 -11.44 9.61
C ASN A 61 15.73 -12.53 9.01
N GLY A 62 16.19 -13.24 7.95
CA GLY A 62 15.49 -14.38 7.34
C GLY A 62 14.41 -13.99 6.34
N GLY A 63 14.39 -12.73 5.89
CA GLY A 63 13.47 -12.24 4.88
C GLY A 63 14.03 -12.31 3.46
N SER A 64 13.20 -11.92 2.49
CA SER A 64 13.56 -11.78 1.08
C SER A 64 13.54 -10.31 0.68
N ALA A 65 14.56 -9.84 -0.03
CA ALA A 65 14.64 -8.45 -0.48
C ALA A 65 15.31 -8.37 -1.86
N ILE A 66 14.98 -7.30 -2.59
CA ILE A 66 15.56 -7.00 -3.90
C ILE A 66 15.94 -5.52 -3.95
N LEU A 67 17.12 -5.23 -4.52
CA LEU A 67 17.58 -3.86 -4.74
C LEU A 67 16.91 -3.27 -5.97
N THR A 68 16.37 -2.06 -5.82
CA THR A 68 15.70 -1.27 -6.87
C THR A 68 16.43 0.05 -7.13
N GLY A 69 16.10 0.71 -8.22
CA GLY A 69 16.65 2.02 -8.56
C GLY A 69 16.32 3.09 -7.50
N LYS A 70 17.15 4.14 -7.47
CA LYS A 70 16.99 5.29 -6.54
C LYS A 70 16.06 6.39 -7.05
N ASN A 71 15.73 6.40 -8.33
CA ASN A 71 15.04 7.51 -8.99
C ASN A 71 13.52 7.36 -9.07
N HIS A 72 12.94 6.45 -8.26
CA HIS A 72 11.49 6.29 -8.23
C HIS A 72 10.80 7.47 -7.56
N LYS A 73 9.79 8.02 -8.21
CA LYS A 73 8.97 9.11 -7.66
C LYS A 73 8.08 8.62 -6.53
N THR A 74 7.59 7.39 -6.64
CA THR A 74 6.62 6.80 -5.70
C THR A 74 7.03 5.39 -5.26
N GLY A 75 6.41 4.91 -4.17
CA GLY A 75 6.52 3.51 -3.74
C GLY A 75 5.96 2.55 -4.77
N THR A 76 4.92 2.95 -5.50
CA THR A 76 4.26 2.12 -6.53
C THR A 76 5.17 1.87 -7.73
N ASP A 77 5.94 2.89 -8.18
CA ASP A 77 6.96 2.73 -9.23
C ASP A 77 8.04 1.71 -8.81
N ARG A 78 8.48 1.77 -7.55
CA ARG A 78 9.46 0.83 -6.96
C ARG A 78 8.93 -0.60 -6.94
N ILE A 79 7.69 -0.78 -6.52
CA ILE A 79 7.02 -2.08 -6.50
C ILE A 79 6.98 -2.67 -7.91
N TYR A 80 6.64 -1.87 -8.89
CA TYR A 80 6.57 -2.34 -10.28
C TYR A 80 7.94 -2.73 -10.83
N GLU A 81 9.01 -1.96 -10.54
CA GLU A 81 10.38 -2.36 -10.90
C GLU A 81 10.75 -3.69 -10.25
N ALA A 82 10.51 -3.84 -8.95
CA ALA A 82 10.78 -5.08 -8.22
C ALA A 82 10.04 -6.26 -8.84
N PHE A 83 8.75 -6.12 -9.11
CA PHE A 83 7.93 -7.14 -9.76
C PHE A 83 8.49 -7.55 -11.12
N LYS A 84 8.91 -6.58 -11.95
CA LYS A 84 9.54 -6.88 -13.25
C LYS A 84 10.86 -7.64 -13.11
N LYS A 85 11.71 -7.25 -12.15
CA LYS A 85 13.01 -7.91 -11.91
C LYS A 85 12.88 -9.36 -11.42
N LEU A 86 11.77 -9.69 -10.78
CA LEU A 86 11.50 -11.04 -10.28
C LEU A 86 11.11 -12.01 -11.39
N GLU A 87 10.72 -11.53 -12.57
CA GLU A 87 10.32 -12.30 -13.75
C GLU A 87 9.26 -13.41 -13.46
N LEU A 88 8.45 -13.20 -12.41
CA LEU A 88 7.41 -14.15 -12.02
C LEU A 88 6.23 -14.09 -12.99
N LYS A 89 5.88 -15.26 -13.57
CA LYS A 89 4.83 -15.36 -14.61
C LYS A 89 3.43 -15.59 -14.05
N ASP A 90 3.33 -16.20 -12.86
CA ASP A 90 2.07 -16.71 -12.32
C ASP A 90 1.57 -15.87 -11.12
N VAL A 91 1.73 -14.56 -11.17
CA VAL A 91 1.23 -13.64 -10.12
C VAL A 91 0.05 -12.86 -10.67
N ASP A 92 -1.09 -12.98 -10.02
CA ASP A 92 -2.34 -12.29 -10.40
C ASP A 92 -2.48 -10.95 -9.68
N LEU A 93 -2.11 -10.91 -8.39
CA LEU A 93 -2.28 -9.76 -7.51
C LEU A 93 -0.96 -9.33 -6.87
N ILE A 94 -0.76 -8.02 -6.79
CA ILE A 94 0.35 -7.39 -6.05
C ILE A 94 -0.21 -6.64 -4.85
N MET A 95 0.15 -7.10 -3.64
CA MET A 95 -0.14 -6.39 -2.39
C MET A 95 0.98 -5.41 -2.10
N ASN A 96 0.66 -4.12 -2.03
CA ASN A 96 1.56 -3.06 -1.61
C ASN A 96 1.36 -2.80 -0.12
N LEU A 97 2.31 -3.22 0.70
CA LEU A 97 2.29 -3.02 2.15
C LEU A 97 3.34 -1.97 2.52
N GLN A 98 2.93 -0.93 3.25
CA GLN A 98 3.85 0.16 3.63
C GLN A 98 4.95 -0.34 4.58
N GLY A 99 6.22 -0.04 4.24
CA GLY A 99 7.39 -0.50 5.00
C GLY A 99 7.60 0.16 6.37
N ASP A 100 6.65 0.97 6.83
CA ASP A 100 6.74 1.73 8.08
C ASP A 100 5.58 1.48 9.06
N GLU A 101 4.81 0.41 8.83
CA GLU A 101 3.68 -0.01 9.67
C GLU A 101 3.91 -1.37 10.37
N PRO A 102 4.85 -1.43 11.35
CA PRO A 102 5.23 -2.69 12.00
C PRO A 102 4.11 -3.34 12.84
N ALA A 103 3.07 -2.57 13.18
CA ALA A 103 1.93 -3.02 13.98
C ALA A 103 0.67 -3.32 13.14
N ILE A 104 0.82 -3.46 11.81
CA ILE A 104 -0.32 -3.76 10.95
C ILE A 104 -1.05 -5.03 11.40
N ASN A 105 -2.38 -4.99 11.36
CA ASN A 105 -3.20 -6.17 11.66
C ASN A 105 -3.14 -7.17 10.49
N ILE A 106 -2.80 -8.42 10.80
CA ILE A 106 -2.71 -9.52 9.83
C ILE A 106 -4.08 -9.78 9.19
N GLU A 107 -5.16 -9.67 9.96
CA GLU A 107 -6.52 -9.85 9.44
C GLU A 107 -6.87 -8.83 8.36
N ASP A 108 -6.37 -7.61 8.46
CA ASP A 108 -6.63 -6.56 7.45
C ASP A 108 -5.97 -6.91 6.11
N ILE A 109 -4.75 -7.48 6.15
CA ILE A 109 -4.04 -7.95 4.96
C ILE A 109 -4.81 -9.11 4.30
N THR A 110 -5.21 -10.10 5.10
CA THR A 110 -5.94 -11.29 4.59
C THR A 110 -7.32 -10.92 4.09
N ASN A 111 -8.04 -10.00 4.75
CA ASN A 111 -9.35 -9.53 4.33
C ASN A 111 -9.28 -8.79 2.99
N LEU A 112 -8.33 -7.87 2.82
CA LEU A 112 -8.14 -7.19 1.54
C LEU A 112 -7.88 -8.19 0.41
N ASN A 113 -6.96 -9.12 0.63
CA ASN A 113 -6.66 -10.16 -0.37
C ASN A 113 -7.90 -10.99 -0.73
N THR A 114 -8.65 -11.46 0.27
CA THR A 114 -9.86 -12.26 0.09
C THR A 114 -10.92 -11.49 -0.71
N LYS A 115 -11.14 -10.21 -0.40
CA LYS A 115 -12.09 -9.36 -1.13
C LYS A 115 -11.65 -9.12 -2.57
N MET A 116 -10.35 -8.90 -2.80
CA MET A 116 -9.81 -8.76 -4.15
C MET A 116 -10.04 -10.01 -5.00
N VAL A 117 -9.78 -11.20 -4.43
CA VAL A 117 -9.96 -12.48 -5.11
C VAL A 117 -11.44 -12.74 -5.40
N SER A 118 -12.31 -12.63 -4.37
CA SER A 118 -13.73 -12.97 -4.48
C SER A 118 -14.50 -12.04 -5.42
N ASN A 119 -14.13 -10.77 -5.48
CA ASN A 119 -14.79 -9.78 -6.35
C ASN A 119 -14.07 -9.60 -7.70
N GLN A 120 -12.97 -10.31 -7.94
CA GLN A 120 -12.13 -10.13 -9.15
C GLN A 120 -11.79 -8.64 -9.39
N SER A 121 -11.52 -7.92 -8.31
CA SER A 121 -11.32 -6.48 -8.36
C SER A 121 -9.96 -6.11 -8.93
N LYS A 122 -9.90 -4.98 -9.63
CA LYS A 122 -8.65 -4.51 -10.27
C LYS A 122 -7.71 -3.82 -9.30
N MET A 123 -8.28 -3.07 -8.34
CA MET A 123 -7.54 -2.39 -7.29
C MET A 123 -8.41 -2.30 -6.04
N GLY A 124 -7.82 -2.49 -4.88
CA GLY A 124 -8.46 -2.35 -3.57
C GLY A 124 -7.54 -1.68 -2.55
N THR A 125 -8.16 -1.10 -1.53
CA THR A 125 -7.47 -0.49 -0.39
C THR A 125 -8.29 -0.69 0.89
N LEU A 126 -7.78 -0.21 2.02
CA LEU A 126 -8.42 -0.35 3.32
C LEU A 126 -8.95 0.99 3.85
N ALA A 127 -9.98 0.92 4.66
CA ALA A 127 -10.52 2.06 5.37
C ALA A 127 -11.00 1.67 6.77
N ALA A 128 -10.91 2.62 7.71
CA ALA A 128 -11.36 2.44 9.08
C ALA A 128 -12.36 3.54 9.46
N LYS A 129 -13.27 3.27 10.40
CA LYS A 129 -14.16 4.29 10.94
C LYS A 129 -13.37 5.40 11.60
N ILE A 130 -13.73 6.66 11.32
CA ILE A 130 -13.19 7.83 12.01
C ILE A 130 -13.77 7.84 13.42
N LYS A 131 -12.89 7.79 14.43
CA LYS A 131 -13.29 7.74 15.85
C LYS A 131 -13.43 9.12 16.46
N ASP A 132 -12.59 10.08 16.07
CA ASP A 132 -12.65 11.47 16.54
C ASP A 132 -12.99 12.38 15.33
N LEU A 133 -14.05 13.17 15.44
CA LEU A 133 -14.46 14.10 14.39
C LEU A 133 -13.39 15.17 14.08
N LYS A 134 -12.48 15.44 15.00
CA LYS A 134 -11.30 16.30 14.74
C LYS A 134 -10.39 15.76 13.65
N ASP A 135 -10.39 14.44 13.42
CA ASP A 135 -9.61 13.82 12.38
C ASP A 135 -10.11 14.21 10.98
N LEU A 136 -11.35 14.67 10.83
CA LEU A 136 -11.90 15.17 9.57
C LEU A 136 -11.13 16.40 9.06
N ASP A 137 -10.66 17.27 9.94
CA ASP A 137 -9.88 18.47 9.58
C ASP A 137 -8.36 18.24 9.58
N ASN A 138 -7.88 17.08 10.06
CA ASN A 138 -6.46 16.76 10.10
C ASN A 138 -5.94 16.34 8.74
N GLU A 139 -5.15 17.18 8.06
CA GLU A 139 -4.58 16.91 6.73
C GLU A 139 -3.65 15.69 6.66
N ASN A 140 -3.08 15.26 7.79
CA ASN A 140 -2.19 14.09 7.83
C ASN A 140 -2.98 12.77 7.80
N ILE A 141 -4.26 12.81 8.10
CA ILE A 141 -5.18 11.68 8.02
C ILE A 141 -5.95 11.80 6.72
N VAL A 142 -5.63 10.97 5.75
CA VAL A 142 -6.36 10.93 4.48
C VAL A 142 -7.72 10.28 4.70
N LYS A 143 -8.78 10.89 4.13
CA LYS A 143 -10.13 10.34 4.15
C LYS A 143 -10.45 9.71 2.80
N VAL A 144 -11.25 8.66 2.84
CA VAL A 144 -11.89 8.10 1.66
C VAL A 144 -13.40 8.24 1.79
N VAL A 145 -14.02 8.74 0.73
CA VAL A 145 -15.48 8.78 0.59
C VAL A 145 -15.91 7.59 -0.24
N THR A 146 -16.85 6.81 0.26
CA THR A 146 -17.35 5.60 -0.41
C THR A 146 -18.74 5.81 -0.97
N LYS A 147 -19.11 5.00 -1.96
CA LYS A 147 -20.44 5.04 -2.56
C LYS A 147 -21.53 4.63 -1.57
N GLU A 148 -21.20 3.67 -0.73
CA GLU A 148 -22.10 3.05 0.24
C GLU A 148 -21.40 2.94 1.58
N ASP A 149 -22.17 2.80 2.67
CA ASP A 149 -21.59 2.59 4.02
C ASP A 149 -20.75 1.31 4.07
N LEU A 150 -19.60 1.39 4.73
CA LEU A 150 -18.70 0.25 4.88
C LEU A 150 -19.09 -0.59 6.07
N ASN A 151 -19.31 -1.87 5.83
CA ASN A 151 -19.37 -2.90 6.85
C ASN A 151 -18.39 -4.04 6.51
N LYS A 152 -18.20 -4.98 7.42
CA LYS A 152 -17.21 -6.06 7.26
C LYS A 152 -17.40 -6.91 6.00
N ASP A 153 -18.60 -6.99 5.47
CA ASP A 153 -18.97 -7.85 4.35
C ASP A 153 -19.02 -7.09 3.01
N HIS A 154 -18.99 -5.76 3.08
CA HIS A 154 -19.17 -4.91 1.90
C HIS A 154 -17.83 -4.39 1.37
N PHE A 155 -17.62 -4.56 0.05
CA PHE A 155 -16.49 -4.00 -0.69
C PHE A 155 -17.01 -2.88 -1.59
N SER A 156 -17.10 -1.68 -1.00
CA SER A 156 -17.70 -0.53 -1.65
C SER A 156 -16.74 0.16 -2.61
N LYS A 157 -17.29 0.87 -3.58
CA LYS A 157 -16.50 1.70 -4.49
C LYS A 157 -16.09 3.01 -3.81
N ALA A 158 -14.80 3.40 -3.91
CA ALA A 158 -14.38 4.74 -3.49
C ALA A 158 -14.82 5.78 -4.52
N ASN A 159 -15.39 6.86 -4.03
CA ASN A 159 -15.80 8.00 -4.84
C ASN A 159 -14.75 9.11 -4.83
N ASN A 160 -14.05 9.30 -3.71
CA ASN A 160 -13.03 10.34 -3.59
C ASN A 160 -12.03 10.06 -2.46
N PHE A 161 -10.89 10.74 -2.49
CA PHE A 161 -9.93 10.82 -1.39
C PHE A 161 -9.64 12.28 -1.08
N LEU A 162 -9.68 12.63 0.23
CA LEU A 162 -9.60 13.99 0.72
C LEU A 162 -8.62 14.12 1.87
N ARG A 163 -7.96 15.28 1.99
CA ARG A 163 -7.16 15.61 3.18
C ARG A 163 -7.99 16.21 4.29
N ARG A 164 -9.03 16.95 3.95
CA ARG A 164 -10.01 17.54 4.89
C ARG A 164 -11.41 17.31 4.38
N SER A 165 -12.38 17.21 5.27
CA SER A 165 -13.79 17.13 4.94
C SER A 165 -14.64 17.83 5.98
N LEU A 166 -15.73 18.46 5.53
CA LEU A 166 -16.81 18.95 6.36
C LEU A 166 -17.98 17.97 6.42
N GLU A 167 -17.99 16.99 5.51
CA GLU A 167 -18.99 15.94 5.45
C GLU A 167 -18.63 14.81 6.39
N VAL A 168 -19.63 14.11 6.91
CA VAL A 168 -19.49 13.00 7.85
C VAL A 168 -20.11 11.71 7.34
N GLU A 169 -20.85 11.74 6.23
CA GLU A 169 -21.55 10.59 5.67
C GLU A 169 -20.64 9.78 4.73
N ASN A 170 -20.63 8.47 4.88
CA ASN A 170 -19.85 7.55 4.06
C ASN A 170 -18.35 7.93 3.93
N ILE A 171 -17.80 8.53 5.00
CA ILE A 171 -16.41 8.97 5.06
C ILE A 171 -15.63 8.18 6.11
N TYR A 172 -14.43 7.76 5.74
CA TYR A 172 -13.58 6.85 6.52
C TYR A 172 -12.12 7.32 6.51
N HIS A 173 -11.37 6.94 7.54
CA HIS A 173 -9.91 7.04 7.53
C HIS A 173 -9.34 6.05 6.51
N HIS A 174 -8.67 6.54 5.49
CA HIS A 174 -8.00 5.72 4.49
C HIS A 174 -6.72 5.11 5.07
N ILE A 175 -6.56 3.80 4.93
CA ILE A 175 -5.35 3.07 5.30
C ILE A 175 -4.56 2.77 4.04
N GLY A 176 -3.31 3.24 3.97
CA GLY A 176 -2.47 3.27 2.76
C GLY A 176 -1.93 1.91 2.28
N ILE A 177 -2.70 0.84 2.44
CA ILE A 177 -2.39 -0.48 1.90
C ILE A 177 -3.21 -0.67 0.64
N TYR A 178 -2.56 -1.20 -0.41
CA TYR A 178 -3.22 -1.41 -1.69
C TYR A 178 -2.98 -2.81 -2.21
N CYS A 179 -3.97 -3.35 -2.89
CA CYS A 179 -3.84 -4.55 -3.68
C CYS A 179 -4.25 -4.25 -5.13
N TYR A 180 -3.41 -4.62 -6.08
CA TYR A 180 -3.62 -4.39 -7.51
C TYR A 180 -3.65 -5.72 -8.25
N SER A 181 -4.47 -5.84 -9.31
CA SER A 181 -4.14 -6.83 -10.34
C SER A 181 -2.84 -6.41 -11.03
N THR A 182 -2.04 -7.38 -11.46
CA THR A 182 -0.76 -7.10 -12.15
C THR A 182 -0.93 -6.22 -13.37
N GLU A 183 -2.03 -6.43 -14.13
CA GLU A 183 -2.40 -5.60 -15.28
C GLU A 183 -2.70 -4.15 -14.86
N THR A 184 -3.44 -3.97 -13.76
CA THR A 184 -3.77 -2.62 -13.26
C THR A 184 -2.53 -1.91 -12.73
N LEU A 185 -1.65 -2.59 -12.01
CA LEU A 185 -0.39 -2.00 -11.55
C LEU A 185 0.47 -1.53 -12.73
N LYS A 186 0.59 -2.35 -13.79
CA LYS A 186 1.30 -1.96 -15.00
C LYS A 186 0.70 -0.70 -15.62
N LYS A 187 -0.61 -0.66 -15.84
CA LYS A 187 -1.30 0.51 -16.40
C LYS A 187 -1.11 1.74 -15.54
N PHE A 188 -1.22 1.59 -14.22
CA PHE A 188 -1.11 2.70 -13.27
C PHE A 188 0.25 3.41 -13.35
N VAL A 189 1.36 2.67 -13.40
CA VAL A 189 2.70 3.26 -13.45
C VAL A 189 3.06 3.85 -14.83
N GLU A 190 2.39 3.41 -15.90
CA GLU A 190 2.55 3.94 -17.25
C GLU A 190 1.80 5.28 -17.44
N LEU A 191 0.89 5.63 -16.53
CA LEU A 191 0.11 6.87 -16.62
C LEU A 191 0.88 8.07 -16.06
N ASN A 192 0.67 9.21 -16.69
CA ASN A 192 1.11 10.48 -16.14
C ASN A 192 0.34 10.81 -14.86
N GLN A 193 0.98 11.55 -13.95
CA GLN A 193 0.31 12.08 -12.77
C GLN A 193 -0.89 12.93 -13.17
N SER A 194 -2.03 12.70 -12.54
CA SER A 194 -3.22 13.50 -12.77
C SER A 194 -3.13 14.87 -12.08
N LYS A 195 -3.91 15.85 -12.55
CA LYS A 195 -3.96 17.17 -11.94
C LYS A 195 -4.37 17.10 -10.46
N ASN A 196 -5.42 16.34 -10.16
CA ASN A 196 -5.92 16.16 -8.79
C ASN A 196 -4.87 15.49 -7.88
N GLU A 197 -4.14 14.47 -8.39
CA GLU A 197 -3.04 13.84 -7.67
C GLU A 197 -1.96 14.85 -7.26
N ILE A 198 -1.55 15.71 -8.20
CA ILE A 198 -0.49 16.70 -7.97
C ILE A 198 -0.95 17.76 -6.97
N GLU A 199 -2.15 18.30 -7.14
CA GLU A 199 -2.71 19.36 -6.29
C GLU A 199 -2.93 18.89 -4.85
N ASN A 200 -3.44 17.66 -4.66
CA ASN A 200 -3.75 17.10 -3.34
C ASN A 200 -2.59 16.28 -2.75
N ARG A 201 -1.55 15.98 -3.53
CA ARG A 201 -0.44 15.08 -3.15
C ARG A 201 -0.96 13.72 -2.67
N LEU A 202 -1.89 13.14 -3.43
CA LEU A 202 -2.55 11.86 -3.15
C LEU A 202 -2.49 10.99 -4.41
N GLU A 203 -1.55 10.03 -4.43
CA GLU A 203 -1.28 9.17 -5.60
C GLU A 203 -2.53 8.39 -6.07
N GLN A 204 -3.36 7.95 -5.13
CA GLN A 204 -4.57 7.18 -5.41
C GLN A 204 -5.64 7.96 -6.20
N LEU A 205 -5.58 9.30 -6.23
CA LEU A 205 -6.48 10.10 -7.07
C LEU A 205 -6.22 9.88 -8.56
N ARG A 206 -4.98 9.56 -8.96
CA ARG A 206 -4.67 9.17 -10.35
C ARG A 206 -5.54 8.01 -10.80
N ALA A 207 -5.73 7.03 -9.95
CA ALA A 207 -6.52 5.86 -10.27
C ALA A 207 -8.02 6.19 -10.40
N LEU A 208 -8.57 7.10 -9.60
CA LEU A 208 -9.95 7.60 -9.75
C LEU A 208 -10.12 8.41 -11.03
N ASP A 209 -9.27 9.41 -11.26
CA ASP A 209 -9.37 10.34 -12.39
C ASP A 209 -9.25 9.64 -13.75
N LEU A 210 -8.49 8.55 -13.80
CA LEU A 210 -8.23 7.78 -15.01
C LEU A 210 -9.09 6.53 -15.12
N SER A 211 -10.14 6.43 -14.29
CA SER A 211 -11.13 5.34 -14.29
C SER A 211 -10.54 3.93 -14.15
N LEU A 212 -9.38 3.80 -13.50
CA LEU A 212 -8.72 2.52 -13.26
C LEU A 212 -9.27 1.78 -12.05
N ILE A 213 -10.03 2.45 -11.18
CA ILE A 213 -10.47 1.90 -9.91
C ILE A 213 -11.92 1.48 -9.94
N HIS A 214 -12.12 0.21 -9.65
CA HIS A 214 -13.25 -0.28 -8.87
C HIS A 214 -12.67 -0.76 -7.53
N ILE A 215 -12.84 0.05 -6.50
CA ILE A 215 -12.45 -0.26 -5.12
C ILE A 215 -13.58 -1.05 -4.48
#